data_a79616249679342bcbc0471a6453684c
#
_entry.id   a79616249679342bcbc0471a6453684c
#
_cell.length_a   1.000
_cell.length_b   1.000
_cell.length_c   1.000
_cell.angle_alpha   90.00
_cell.angle_beta   90.00
_cell.angle_gamma   90.00
#
_symmetry.space_group_name_H-M   'P 1'
#
loop_
_entity.id
_entity.type
_entity.pdbx_description
1 polymer ?
#
loop_
_entity_poly.entity_id
_entity_poly.type
_entity_poly.pdbx_seq_one_letter_code
_entity_poly.pdbx_strand_id
1 'polypeptide(L)'
;SFIRNATNKSGWQIFPEFVITQGVKSLPALEVFQTYFGCGKIFINKRYDNHHEHLYRFCVRSIDDLSKKIIPFFKRYRLRTAKQKDFLVFAKIVRLMERKQHYTPRGMRRIANLVGTMNRKKRSRFLESPETIRRSPAKRDKI
;
A
#
# COMPACT_ATOMS: atom_id res chain seq x y z
N SER A 1 -1.63 3.53 1.31
CA SER A 1 -1.91 4.97 1.24
C SER A 1 -1.84 5.61 2.62
N PHE A 2 -1.55 6.94 2.64
CA PHE A 2 -1.57 7.77 3.85
C PHE A 2 -2.87 8.57 3.87
N ILE A 3 -3.58 8.53 4.98
CA ILE A 3 -4.84 9.26 5.19
C ILE A 3 -4.70 10.11 6.45
N ARG A 4 -5.20 11.34 6.44
CA ARG A 4 -5.28 12.16 7.65
C ARG A 4 -6.27 11.54 8.63
N ASN A 5 -5.84 11.43 9.88
CA ASN A 5 -6.68 10.95 10.97
C ASN A 5 -6.36 11.73 12.24
N ALA A 6 -7.28 12.61 12.63
CA ALA A 6 -7.11 13.50 13.78
C ALA A 6 -6.98 12.75 15.11
N THR A 7 -7.50 11.52 15.21
CA THR A 7 -7.43 10.71 16.43
C THR A 7 -6.07 10.07 16.66
N ASN A 8 -5.23 9.98 15.64
CA ASN A 8 -3.87 9.43 15.77
C ASN A 8 -2.89 10.50 16.27
N LYS A 9 -1.98 10.10 17.15
CA LYS A 9 -0.91 10.99 17.67
C LYS A 9 -0.07 11.65 16.58
N SER A 10 0.11 10.96 15.44
CA SER A 10 0.82 11.51 14.28
C SER A 10 -0.05 12.35 13.35
N GLY A 11 -1.37 12.37 13.53
CA GLY A 11 -2.34 12.97 12.61
C GLY A 11 -2.50 12.19 11.29
N TRP A 12 -1.89 11.03 11.16
CA TRP A 12 -1.89 10.22 9.94
C TRP A 12 -2.15 8.74 10.22
N GLN A 13 -2.80 8.09 9.27
CA GLN A 13 -3.02 6.65 9.27
C GLN A 13 -2.52 6.06 7.96
N ILE A 14 -1.88 4.89 8.05
CA ILE A 14 -1.41 4.13 6.90
C ILE A 14 -2.36 2.98 6.64
N PHE A 15 -2.80 2.86 5.39
CA PHE A 15 -3.58 1.72 4.92
C PHE A 15 -2.76 0.94 3.90
N PRO A 16 -2.16 -0.19 4.27
CA PRO A 16 -1.59 -1.12 3.31
C PRO A 16 -2.72 -1.81 2.58
N GLU A 17 -2.62 -1.94 1.27
CA GLU A 17 -3.63 -2.59 0.45
C GLU A 17 -2.96 -3.32 -0.71
N PHE A 18 -3.25 -4.60 -0.83
CA PHE A 18 -2.95 -5.38 -2.02
C PHE A 18 -4.20 -5.45 -2.87
N VAL A 19 -4.11 -5.07 -4.13
CA VAL A 19 -5.25 -4.98 -5.05
C VAL A 19 -4.93 -5.64 -6.37
N ILE A 20 -5.86 -6.48 -6.83
CA ILE A 20 -5.89 -6.96 -8.22
C ILE A 20 -7.17 -6.42 -8.85
N THR A 21 -7.04 -5.68 -9.95
CA THR A 21 -8.16 -5.10 -10.68
C THR A 21 -8.30 -5.81 -12.03
N GLN A 22 -9.51 -6.22 -12.37
CA GLN A 22 -9.85 -6.90 -13.61
C GLN A 22 -11.22 -6.45 -14.14
N GLY A 23 -11.43 -6.60 -15.46
CA GLY A 23 -12.76 -6.44 -16.07
C GLY A 23 -13.71 -7.58 -15.68
N VAL A 24 -14.99 -7.43 -15.99
CA VAL A 24 -16.05 -8.40 -15.63
C VAL A 24 -15.78 -9.83 -16.13
N LYS A 25 -15.18 -9.98 -17.30
CA LYS A 25 -14.84 -11.29 -17.88
C LYS A 25 -13.86 -12.10 -17.03
N SER A 26 -13.06 -11.41 -16.21
CA SER A 26 -12.05 -12.02 -15.33
C SER A 26 -12.50 -12.11 -13.86
N LEU A 27 -13.78 -11.83 -13.57
CA LEU A 27 -14.34 -11.97 -12.22
C LEU A 27 -14.11 -13.37 -11.64
N PRO A 28 -14.32 -14.49 -12.38
CA PRO A 28 -14.04 -15.83 -11.86
C PRO A 28 -12.59 -16.01 -11.38
N ALA A 29 -11.63 -15.37 -12.03
CA ALA A 29 -10.23 -15.41 -11.59
C ALA A 29 -10.02 -14.72 -10.23
N LEU A 30 -10.72 -13.61 -9.98
CA LEU A 30 -10.68 -12.93 -8.66
C LEU A 30 -11.32 -13.78 -7.56
N GLU A 31 -12.39 -14.50 -7.87
CA GLU A 31 -13.03 -15.43 -6.95
C GLU A 31 -12.12 -16.62 -6.61
N VAL A 32 -11.35 -17.12 -7.58
CA VAL A 32 -10.31 -18.14 -7.34
C VAL A 32 -9.24 -17.61 -6.38
N PHE A 33 -8.76 -16.37 -6.55
CA PHE A 33 -7.82 -15.78 -5.60
C PHE A 33 -8.40 -15.67 -4.20
N GLN A 34 -9.65 -15.21 -4.08
CA GLN A 34 -10.31 -15.08 -2.78
C GLN A 34 -10.43 -16.45 -2.08
N THR A 35 -10.83 -17.47 -2.79
CA THR A 35 -10.95 -18.84 -2.27
C THR A 35 -9.59 -19.42 -1.90
N TYR A 36 -8.59 -19.26 -2.76
CA TYR A 36 -7.25 -19.78 -2.54
C TYR A 36 -6.58 -19.18 -1.30
N PHE A 37 -6.63 -17.86 -1.15
CA PHE A 37 -6.04 -17.18 0.00
C PHE A 37 -6.90 -17.27 1.26
N GLY A 38 -8.18 -17.57 1.14
CA GLY A 38 -9.12 -17.58 2.27
C GLY A 38 -9.26 -16.23 2.96
N CYS A 39 -9.03 -15.13 2.22
CA CYS A 39 -9.12 -13.76 2.73
C CYS A 39 -9.38 -12.77 1.59
N GLY A 40 -9.59 -11.51 1.97
CA GLY A 40 -9.84 -10.42 1.01
C GLY A 40 -11.30 -10.27 0.64
N LYS A 41 -11.60 -9.17 -0.05
CA LYS A 41 -12.95 -8.82 -0.51
C LYS A 41 -12.91 -8.41 -1.97
N ILE A 42 -13.99 -8.71 -2.68
CA ILE A 42 -14.19 -8.29 -4.06
C ILE A 42 -15.15 -7.11 -4.06
N PHE A 43 -14.72 -5.99 -4.69
CA PHE A 43 -15.51 -4.77 -4.84
C PHE A 43 -15.75 -4.50 -6.32
N ILE A 44 -16.91 -3.91 -6.61
CA ILE A 44 -17.24 -3.39 -7.92
C ILE A 44 -16.83 -1.91 -7.97
N ASN A 45 -16.00 -1.57 -8.95
CA ASN A 45 -15.71 -0.18 -9.28
C ASN A 45 -16.56 0.22 -10.49
N LYS A 46 -17.70 0.83 -10.21
CA LYS A 46 -18.61 1.31 -11.26
C LYS A 46 -17.96 2.48 -12.01
N ARG A 47 -17.81 2.35 -13.30
CA ARG A 47 -17.38 3.43 -14.20
C ARG A 47 -18.59 4.02 -14.90
N TYR A 48 -18.65 5.34 -14.89
CA TYR A 48 -19.68 6.12 -15.61
C TYR A 48 -19.09 6.88 -16.81
N ASP A 49 -17.86 6.53 -17.19
CA ASP A 49 -17.21 7.04 -18.39
C ASP A 49 -17.63 6.22 -19.63
N ASN A 50 -17.21 6.66 -20.82
CA ASN A 50 -17.53 6.01 -22.10
C ASN A 50 -17.03 4.56 -22.24
N HIS A 51 -16.38 4.02 -21.23
CA HIS A 51 -16.00 2.61 -21.14
C HIS A 51 -17.12 1.84 -20.45
N HIS A 52 -17.95 1.17 -21.22
CA HIS A 52 -19.15 0.45 -20.77
C HIS A 52 -18.91 -0.75 -19.86
N GLU A 53 -17.69 -0.94 -19.33
CA GLU A 53 -17.33 -2.10 -18.52
C GLU A 53 -16.96 -1.70 -17.08
N HIS A 54 -17.67 -2.28 -16.10
CA HIS A 54 -17.29 -2.14 -14.69
C HIS A 54 -16.01 -2.92 -14.40
N LEU A 55 -15.19 -2.39 -13.49
CA LEU A 55 -14.01 -3.08 -13.00
C LEU A 55 -14.30 -3.73 -11.65
N TYR A 56 -13.76 -4.91 -11.46
CA TYR A 56 -13.78 -5.63 -10.19
C TYR A 56 -12.40 -5.58 -9.55
N ARG A 57 -12.37 -5.43 -8.22
CA ARG A 57 -11.14 -5.37 -7.44
C ARG A 57 -11.19 -6.39 -6.32
N PHE A 58 -10.21 -7.29 -6.31
CA PHE A 58 -9.90 -8.09 -5.14
C PHE A 58 -8.94 -7.33 -4.25
N CYS A 59 -9.30 -7.11 -2.97
CA CYS A 59 -8.55 -6.28 -2.03
C CYS A 59 -8.24 -7.05 -0.75
N VAL A 60 -6.99 -6.98 -0.30
CA VAL A 60 -6.55 -7.47 1.02
C VAL A 60 -5.92 -6.31 1.78
N ARG A 61 -6.43 -6.00 2.96
CA ARG A 61 -6.01 -4.87 3.81
C ARG A 61 -5.49 -5.28 5.17
N SER A 62 -5.84 -6.47 5.66
CA SER A 62 -5.36 -6.98 6.95
C SER A 62 -3.85 -7.19 6.90
N ILE A 63 -3.11 -6.58 7.85
CA ILE A 63 -1.67 -6.76 7.97
C ILE A 63 -1.31 -8.23 8.18
N ASP A 64 -2.11 -8.94 8.98
CA ASP A 64 -1.91 -10.37 9.24
C ASP A 64 -2.08 -11.20 7.96
N ASP A 65 -3.15 -10.99 7.20
CA ASP A 65 -3.37 -11.68 5.93
C ASP A 65 -2.31 -11.32 4.88
N LEU A 66 -1.91 -10.06 4.81
CA LEU A 66 -0.83 -9.62 3.92
C LEU A 66 0.49 -10.30 4.26
N SER A 67 0.84 -10.34 5.54
CA SER A 67 2.10 -10.92 6.03
C SER A 67 2.14 -12.45 5.90
N LYS A 68 1.05 -13.13 6.24
CA LYS A 68 1.01 -14.60 6.33
C LYS A 68 0.60 -15.30 5.04
N LYS A 69 -0.18 -14.64 4.18
CA LYS A 69 -0.78 -15.26 2.98
C LYS A 69 -0.27 -14.64 1.68
N ILE A 70 -0.42 -13.34 1.51
CA ILE A 70 -0.11 -12.66 0.24
C ILE A 70 1.40 -12.57 0.00
N ILE A 71 2.15 -12.07 0.96
CA ILE A 71 3.60 -11.85 0.81
C ILE A 71 4.36 -13.16 0.61
N PRO A 72 4.14 -14.24 1.39
CA PRO A 72 4.83 -15.52 1.15
C PRO A 72 4.55 -16.10 -0.23
N PHE A 73 3.32 -15.99 -0.71
CA PHE A 73 2.94 -16.46 -2.04
C PHE A 73 3.72 -15.76 -3.14
N PHE A 74 3.74 -14.42 -3.16
CA PHE A 74 4.44 -13.67 -4.21
C PHE A 74 5.97 -13.60 -4.02
N LYS A 75 6.49 -13.98 -2.89
CA LYS A 75 7.92 -14.25 -2.72
C LYS A 75 8.33 -15.55 -3.42
N ARG A 76 7.47 -16.56 -3.34
CA ARG A 76 7.68 -17.87 -4.00
C ARG A 76 7.43 -17.77 -5.50
N TYR A 77 6.31 -17.15 -5.89
CA TYR A 77 5.90 -16.97 -7.28
C TYR A 77 6.12 -15.51 -7.68
N ARG A 78 7.36 -15.21 -8.07
CA ARG A 78 7.79 -13.84 -8.34
C ARG A 78 6.98 -13.18 -9.45
N LEU A 79 6.57 -11.95 -9.20
CA LEU A 79 5.98 -11.11 -10.23
C LEU A 79 7.03 -10.80 -11.29
N ARG A 80 6.63 -10.76 -12.54
CA ARG A 80 7.48 -10.32 -13.63
C ARG A 80 7.44 -8.79 -13.73
N THR A 81 8.48 -8.21 -14.30
CA THR A 81 8.58 -6.76 -14.56
C THR A 81 8.88 -5.89 -13.32
N ALA A 82 8.75 -4.57 -13.51
CA ALA A 82 8.96 -3.57 -12.47
C ALA A 82 8.05 -3.76 -11.23
N LYS A 83 6.93 -4.47 -11.38
CA LYS A 83 6.02 -4.79 -10.25
C LYS A 83 6.69 -5.62 -9.16
N GLN A 84 7.71 -6.41 -9.49
CA GLN A 84 8.46 -7.16 -8.49
C GLN A 84 9.20 -6.23 -7.52
N LYS A 85 9.79 -5.15 -8.01
CA LYS A 85 10.47 -4.15 -7.16
C LYS A 85 9.48 -3.47 -6.21
N ASP A 86 8.36 -3.04 -6.73
CA ASP A 86 7.30 -2.41 -5.93
C ASP A 86 6.72 -3.37 -4.89
N PHE A 87 6.56 -4.64 -5.25
CA PHE A 87 6.12 -5.67 -4.33
C PHE A 87 7.12 -5.88 -3.17
N LEU A 88 8.42 -5.91 -3.45
CA LEU A 88 9.44 -6.05 -2.40
C LEU A 88 9.44 -4.86 -1.44
N VAL A 89 9.22 -3.65 -1.96
CA VAL A 89 9.06 -2.45 -1.11
C VAL A 89 7.79 -2.55 -0.28
N PHE A 90 6.68 -2.97 -0.87
CA PHE A 90 5.42 -3.21 -0.18
C PHE A 90 5.59 -4.23 0.95
N ALA A 91 6.29 -5.34 0.71
CA ALA A 91 6.57 -6.35 1.73
C ALA A 91 7.38 -5.79 2.92
N LYS A 92 8.36 -4.89 2.65
CA LYS A 92 9.10 -4.19 3.71
C LYS A 92 8.18 -3.30 4.54
N ILE A 93 7.27 -2.56 3.90
CA ILE A 93 6.31 -1.70 4.59
C ILE A 93 5.40 -2.52 5.50
N VAL A 94 4.83 -3.60 5.00
CA VAL A 94 3.96 -4.50 5.79
C VAL A 94 4.72 -5.04 7.00
N ARG A 95 5.98 -5.46 6.83
CA ARG A 95 6.82 -5.94 7.94
C ARG A 95 7.09 -4.87 9.00
N LEU A 96 7.31 -3.62 8.59
CA LEU A 96 7.45 -2.51 9.53
C LEU A 96 6.15 -2.26 10.30
N MET A 97 5.00 -2.35 9.62
CA MET A 97 3.68 -2.20 10.25
C MET A 97 3.35 -3.35 11.19
N GLU A 98 3.70 -4.59 10.85
CA GLU A 98 3.57 -5.76 11.72
C GLU A 98 4.36 -5.58 13.02
N ARG A 99 5.53 -4.97 12.95
CA ARG A 99 6.36 -4.58 14.10
C ARG A 99 5.92 -3.28 14.78
N LYS A 100 4.77 -2.74 14.43
CA LYS A 100 4.19 -1.50 14.97
C LYS A 100 5.08 -0.25 14.82
N GLN A 101 6.01 -0.25 13.86
CA GLN A 101 6.90 0.87 13.60
C GLN A 101 6.17 2.12 13.07
N HIS A 102 5.01 1.95 12.46
CA HIS A 102 4.16 3.04 12.00
C HIS A 102 3.55 3.88 13.14
N TYR A 103 3.66 3.45 14.38
CA TYR A 103 3.26 4.23 15.56
C TYR A 103 4.36 5.17 16.05
N THR A 104 5.58 5.07 15.53
CA THR A 104 6.68 5.96 15.87
C THR A 104 6.90 7.00 14.77
N PRO A 105 7.32 8.25 15.10
CA PRO A 105 7.61 9.27 14.07
C PRO A 105 8.71 8.83 13.11
N ARG A 106 9.74 8.15 13.60
CA ARG A 106 10.85 7.63 12.80
C ARG A 106 10.38 6.53 11.84
N GLY A 107 9.58 5.58 12.34
CA GLY A 107 9.03 4.48 11.54
C GLY A 107 8.06 5.00 10.48
N MET A 108 7.20 5.97 10.82
CA MET A 108 6.29 6.61 9.90
C MET A 108 7.03 7.28 8.75
N ARG A 109 8.12 8.02 9.05
CA ARG A 109 8.97 8.65 8.04
C ARG A 109 9.65 7.63 7.13
N ARG A 110 10.16 6.53 7.72
CA ARG A 110 10.77 5.45 6.95
C ARG A 110 9.78 4.82 5.97
N ILE A 111 8.55 4.57 6.41
CA ILE A 111 7.49 4.03 5.55
C ILE A 111 7.13 5.03 4.45
N ALA A 112 7.01 6.31 4.77
CA ALA A 112 6.73 7.35 3.77
C ALA A 112 7.81 7.44 2.68
N ASN A 113 9.09 7.30 3.05
CA ASN A 113 10.19 7.25 2.09
C ASN A 113 10.11 6.01 1.20
N LEU A 114 9.77 4.84 1.76
CA LEU A 114 9.58 3.62 0.99
C LEU A 114 8.41 3.75 0.00
N VAL A 115 7.29 4.32 0.42
CA VAL A 115 6.15 4.60 -0.49
C VAL A 115 6.56 5.54 -1.61
N GLY A 116 7.40 6.53 -1.35
CA GLY A 116 7.94 7.43 -2.35
C GLY A 116 8.75 6.74 -3.45
N THR A 117 9.41 5.62 -3.13
CA THR A 117 10.16 4.83 -4.13
C THR A 117 9.24 4.03 -5.06
N MET A 118 8.04 3.67 -4.62
CA MET A 118 7.04 2.99 -5.45
C MET A 118 6.33 3.97 -6.40
N ASN A 119 6.04 5.17 -5.93
CA ASN A 119 5.34 6.21 -6.67
C ASN A 119 6.33 7.23 -7.22
N ARG A 120 7.05 6.88 -8.27
CA ARG A 120 8.09 7.72 -8.89
C ARG A 120 7.60 9.11 -9.35
N LYS A 121 6.28 9.36 -9.39
CA LYS A 121 5.70 10.60 -9.91
C LYS A 121 5.13 11.56 -8.86
N LYS A 122 4.94 11.14 -7.59
CA LYS A 122 4.38 12.01 -6.53
C LYS A 122 4.99 11.69 -5.18
N ARG A 123 5.47 12.71 -4.50
CA ARG A 123 5.85 12.63 -3.09
C ARG A 123 4.64 12.26 -2.23
N SER A 124 4.86 11.50 -1.17
CA SER A 124 3.81 11.19 -0.20
C SER A 124 3.28 12.49 0.42
N ARG A 125 1.96 12.62 0.54
CA ARG A 125 1.32 13.75 1.24
C ARG A 125 1.84 13.92 2.67
N PHE A 126 2.24 12.83 3.31
CA PHE A 126 2.87 12.87 4.63
C PHE A 126 4.19 13.67 4.61
N LEU A 127 5.05 13.46 3.63
CA LEU A 127 6.34 14.15 3.50
C LEU A 127 6.19 15.63 3.12
N GLU A 128 5.06 16.00 2.54
CA GLU A 128 4.73 17.37 2.13
C GLU A 128 3.96 18.15 3.20
N SER A 129 3.59 17.48 4.32
CA SER A 129 2.82 18.15 5.37
C SER A 129 3.68 19.14 6.16
N PRO A 130 3.11 20.30 6.57
CA PRO A 130 3.83 21.30 7.37
C PRO A 130 4.40 20.73 8.68
N GLU A 131 3.71 19.77 9.28
CA GLU A 131 4.13 19.11 10.51
C GLU A 131 5.39 18.27 10.32
N THR A 132 5.53 17.62 9.18
CA THR A 132 6.72 16.84 8.82
C THR A 132 7.89 17.73 8.47
N ILE A 133 7.65 18.83 7.75
CA ILE A 133 8.67 19.80 7.39
C ILE A 133 9.29 20.42 8.66
N ARG A 134 8.47 20.80 9.64
CA ARG A 134 8.93 21.37 10.91
C ARG A 134 9.77 20.40 11.75
N ARG A 135 9.56 19.09 11.61
CA ARG A 135 10.28 18.05 12.35
C ARG A 135 11.51 17.50 11.62
N SER A 136 11.74 17.92 10.40
CA SER A 136 12.96 17.57 9.67
C SER A 136 14.13 18.38 10.21
N PRO A 137 15.26 17.77 10.59
CA PRO A 137 16.45 18.52 10.95
C PRO A 137 16.85 19.37 9.75
N ALA A 138 17.11 20.64 9.99
CA ALA A 138 17.65 21.54 8.98
C ALA A 138 18.87 20.86 8.34
N LYS A 139 18.90 20.79 7.00
CA LYS A 139 20.12 20.43 6.31
C LYS A 139 21.17 21.43 6.76
N ARG A 140 22.16 20.96 7.51
CA ARG A 140 23.38 21.75 7.73
C ARG A 140 23.99 21.92 6.36
N ASP A 141 23.93 23.13 5.84
CA ASP A 141 24.73 23.53 4.67
C ASP A 141 26.18 23.24 5.03
N LYS A 142 26.77 22.29 4.36
CA LYS A 142 28.22 22.09 4.41
C LYS A 142 28.79 23.25 3.62
N ILE A 143 29.31 24.19 4.36
CA ILE A 143 30.26 25.17 3.83
C ILE A 143 31.52 24.43 3.37
#